data_5754c2a4be16bdc59d229ab1fcd8e122
#
_entry.id   5754c2a4be16bdc59d229ab1fcd8e122
#
_cell.length_a   1.000
_cell.length_b   1.000
_cell.length_c   1.000
_cell.angle_alpha   90.00
_cell.angle_beta   90.00
_cell.angle_gamma   90.00
#
_symmetry.space_group_name_H-M   'P 1'
#
loop_
_entity.id
_entity.type
_entity.pdbx_description
1 polymer ?
#
loop_
_entity_poly.entity_id
_entity_poly.type
_entity_poly.pdbx_seq_one_letter_code
_entity_poly.pdbx_strand_id
1 'polypeptide(L)'
;MLEKDRLNTLTEKVIGAAIAVHHELGPGFLETAYEACLAYELMDRGLFFERQKPLPLVYRGVRMDCGYRVDLFVEHAVIVEVKSLERIGRVHGAQLRSYLRLSGCKVGLLLNFNVTWFTAEGIKRVVNNFPK
;
A
#
# COMPACT_ATOMS: atom_id res chain seq x y z
N MET A 1 20.03 -8.83 8.64
CA MET A 1 18.57 -9.17 8.66
C MET A 1 18.18 -9.81 7.34
N LEU A 2 17.46 -10.92 7.40
CA LEU A 2 16.95 -11.57 6.20
C LEU A 2 15.92 -10.69 5.53
N GLU A 3 15.82 -10.77 4.21
CA GLU A 3 14.83 -9.98 3.45
C GLU A 3 13.42 -10.21 3.94
N LYS A 4 13.06 -11.47 4.21
CA LYS A 4 11.74 -11.81 4.74
C LYS A 4 11.42 -11.04 6.02
N ASP A 5 12.37 -11.00 6.95
CA ASP A 5 12.18 -10.32 8.23
C ASP A 5 12.08 -8.82 8.06
N ARG A 6 12.88 -8.26 7.16
CA ARG A 6 12.81 -6.83 6.83
C ARG A 6 11.45 -6.46 6.27
N LEU A 7 10.95 -7.24 5.32
CA LEU A 7 9.65 -6.97 4.70
C LEU A 7 8.50 -7.10 5.71
N ASN A 8 8.55 -8.12 6.56
CA ASN A 8 7.54 -8.30 7.61
C ASN A 8 7.58 -7.14 8.62
N THR A 9 8.77 -6.69 9.01
CA THR A 9 8.92 -5.54 9.91
C THR A 9 8.34 -4.28 9.28
N LEU A 10 8.61 -4.05 7.99
CA LEU A 10 8.09 -2.88 7.28
C LEU A 10 6.57 -2.90 7.19
N THR A 11 5.99 -4.04 6.82
CA THR A 11 4.52 -4.14 6.73
C THR A 11 3.86 -3.95 8.10
N GLU A 12 4.45 -4.47 9.16
CA GLU A 12 3.96 -4.25 10.52
C GLU A 12 3.96 -2.76 10.90
N LYS A 13 5.03 -2.06 10.55
CA LYS A 13 5.13 -0.61 10.82
C LYS A 13 4.10 0.19 10.03
N VAL A 14 3.89 -0.15 8.77
CA VAL A 14 2.88 0.51 7.94
C VAL A 14 1.48 0.24 8.49
N ILE A 15 1.19 -0.99 8.84
CA ILE A 15 -0.10 -1.38 9.42
C ILE A 15 -0.34 -0.63 10.74
N GLY A 16 0.68 -0.54 11.60
CA GLY A 16 0.59 0.23 12.84
C GLY A 16 0.27 1.69 12.60
N ALA A 17 0.89 2.30 11.59
CA ALA A 17 0.59 3.68 11.21
C ALA A 17 -0.85 3.82 10.71
N ALA A 18 -1.30 2.87 9.88
CA ALA A 18 -2.67 2.86 9.34
C ALA A 18 -3.71 2.67 10.44
N ILE A 19 -3.43 1.82 11.42
CA ILE A 19 -4.31 1.63 12.58
C ILE A 19 -4.47 2.94 13.35
N ALA A 20 -3.39 3.69 13.54
CA ALA A 20 -3.45 4.99 14.22
C ALA A 20 -4.33 5.97 13.46
N VAL A 21 -4.21 6.02 12.12
CA VAL A 21 -5.04 6.87 11.28
C VAL A 21 -6.51 6.48 11.40
N HIS A 22 -6.83 5.21 11.26
CA HIS A 22 -8.21 4.74 11.32
C HIS A 22 -8.82 4.96 12.71
N HIS A 23 -8.04 4.77 13.76
CA HIS A 23 -8.49 5.00 15.14
C HIS A 23 -8.91 6.47 15.33
N GLU A 24 -8.12 7.39 14.77
CA GLU A 24 -8.39 8.83 14.91
C GLU A 24 -9.57 9.28 14.03
N LEU A 25 -9.62 8.83 12.77
CA LEU A 25 -10.58 9.35 11.80
C LEU A 25 -11.86 8.53 11.67
N GLY A 26 -11.76 7.21 11.85
CA GLY A 26 -12.87 6.30 11.53
C GLY A 26 -13.17 6.25 10.03
N PRO A 27 -14.27 5.58 9.64
CA PRO A 27 -14.69 5.51 8.23
C PRO A 27 -15.32 6.83 7.75
N GLY A 28 -15.47 6.99 6.44
CA GLY A 28 -16.28 8.06 5.85
C GLY A 28 -15.53 9.21 5.22
N PHE A 29 -14.20 9.24 5.31
CA PHE A 29 -13.40 10.29 4.67
C PHE A 29 -12.99 9.88 3.24
N LEU A 30 -12.49 10.84 2.47
CA LEU A 30 -11.97 10.60 1.13
C LEU A 30 -10.61 9.90 1.19
N GLU A 31 -10.27 9.17 0.13
CA GLU A 31 -8.97 8.50 0.03
C GLU A 31 -7.80 9.46 0.21
N THR A 32 -7.89 10.66 -0.34
CA THR A 32 -6.84 11.66 -0.23
C THR A 32 -6.58 12.08 1.22
N ALA A 33 -7.63 12.13 2.04
CA ALA A 33 -7.49 12.46 3.46
C ALA A 33 -6.73 11.35 4.21
N TYR A 34 -7.12 10.10 3.98
CA TYR A 34 -6.44 8.96 4.59
C TYR A 34 -4.99 8.85 4.15
N GLU A 35 -4.73 9.08 2.87
CA GLU A 35 -3.35 9.03 2.34
C GLU A 35 -2.48 10.11 2.99
N ALA A 36 -2.97 11.33 3.11
CA ALA A 36 -2.23 12.42 3.74
C ALA A 36 -1.92 12.12 5.21
N CYS A 37 -2.90 11.60 5.94
CA CYS A 37 -2.71 11.25 7.35
C CYS A 37 -1.77 10.06 7.51
N LEU A 38 -1.87 9.07 6.63
CA LEU A 38 -0.95 7.94 6.64
C LEU A 38 0.49 8.39 6.34
N ALA A 39 0.67 9.27 5.36
CA ALA A 39 1.98 9.83 5.05
C ALA A 39 2.57 10.54 6.27
N TYR A 40 1.77 11.32 6.98
CA TYR A 40 2.20 11.97 8.21
C TYR A 40 2.67 10.95 9.25
N GLU A 41 1.90 9.90 9.47
CA GLU A 41 2.25 8.85 10.43
C GLU A 41 3.53 8.10 10.04
N LEU A 42 3.71 7.82 8.75
CA LEU A 42 4.93 7.17 8.27
C LEU A 42 6.16 8.06 8.51
N MET A 43 6.04 9.35 8.23
CA MET A 43 7.10 10.32 8.46
C MET A 43 7.44 10.40 9.95
N ASP A 44 6.43 10.48 10.80
CA ASP A 44 6.60 10.57 12.26
C ASP A 44 7.31 9.31 12.81
N ARG A 45 7.11 8.16 12.16
CA ARG A 45 7.75 6.90 12.54
C ARG A 45 9.12 6.69 11.90
N GLY A 46 9.62 7.69 11.17
CA GLY A 46 10.96 7.64 10.56
C GLY A 46 11.07 6.75 9.34
N LEU A 47 9.96 6.49 8.66
CA LEU A 47 9.98 5.68 7.43
C LEU A 47 10.10 6.58 6.21
N PHE A 48 10.99 6.21 5.29
CA PHE A 48 11.10 6.87 4.00
C PHE A 48 9.97 6.40 3.08
N PHE A 49 9.34 7.32 2.35
CA PHE A 49 8.31 6.97 1.39
C PHE A 49 8.21 8.02 0.28
N GLU A 50 7.62 7.59 -0.83
CA GLU A 50 7.27 8.46 -1.94
C GLU A 50 5.76 8.35 -2.15
N ARG A 51 5.10 9.50 -2.39
CA ARG A 51 3.65 9.55 -2.65
C ARG A 51 3.41 9.65 -4.15
N GLN A 52 2.34 8.98 -4.61
CA GLN A 52 1.89 9.05 -6.01
C GLN A 52 3.04 8.77 -6.97
N LYS A 53 3.77 7.70 -6.68
CA LYS A 53 4.94 7.34 -7.49
C LYS A 53 4.49 6.76 -8.83
N PRO A 54 4.93 7.34 -9.97
CA PRO A 54 4.61 6.80 -11.28
C PRO A 54 5.17 5.39 -11.46
N LEU A 55 4.37 4.53 -12.08
CA LEU A 55 4.74 3.14 -12.33
C LEU A 55 4.57 2.86 -13.83
N PRO A 56 5.67 2.78 -14.59
CA PRO A 56 5.58 2.54 -16.01
C PRO A 56 5.20 1.10 -16.34
N LEU A 57 4.42 0.92 -17.39
CA LEU A 57 4.15 -0.39 -17.98
C LEU A 57 5.21 -0.66 -19.03
N VAL A 58 5.88 -1.81 -18.95
CA VAL A 58 6.80 -2.25 -19.99
C VAL A 58 6.10 -3.34 -20.80
N TYR A 59 5.84 -3.05 -22.08
CA TYR A 59 5.17 -3.97 -22.98
C TYR A 59 6.12 -4.34 -24.12
N ARG A 60 6.49 -5.61 -24.18
CA ARG A 60 7.40 -6.15 -25.20
C ARG A 60 8.70 -5.32 -25.32
N GLY A 61 9.26 -4.95 -24.17
CA GLY A 61 10.48 -4.16 -24.07
C GLY A 61 10.29 -2.65 -24.28
N VAL A 62 9.06 -2.20 -24.54
CA VAL A 62 8.76 -0.78 -24.74
C VAL A 62 8.11 -0.20 -23.49
N ARG A 63 8.70 0.87 -22.98
CA ARG A 63 8.15 1.59 -21.83
C ARG A 63 6.95 2.43 -22.26
N MET A 64 5.83 2.22 -21.59
CA MET A 64 4.60 2.97 -21.84
C MET A 64 4.18 3.68 -20.55
N ASP A 65 3.90 4.97 -20.66
CA ASP A 65 3.39 5.75 -19.54
C ASP A 65 1.86 5.75 -19.63
N CYS A 66 1.23 4.88 -18.83
CA CYS A 66 -0.22 4.70 -18.83
C CYS A 66 -0.88 5.39 -17.63
N GLY A 67 -0.14 6.22 -16.91
CA GLY A 67 -0.69 6.96 -15.78
C GLY A 67 -0.85 6.13 -14.50
N TYR A 68 -0.30 4.93 -14.44
CA TYR A 68 -0.33 4.16 -13.19
C TYR A 68 0.53 4.84 -12.13
N ARG A 69 0.00 4.90 -10.92
CA ARG A 69 0.70 5.47 -9.78
C ARG A 69 0.46 4.63 -8.54
N VAL A 70 1.49 4.52 -7.73
CA VAL A 70 1.41 3.89 -6.41
C VAL A 70 1.13 4.98 -5.39
N ASP A 71 0.10 4.82 -4.56
CA ASP A 71 -0.26 5.85 -3.57
C ASP A 71 0.90 6.15 -2.63
N LEU A 72 1.49 5.11 -2.03
CA LEU A 72 2.66 5.24 -1.17
C LEU A 72 3.63 4.10 -1.47
N PHE A 73 4.89 4.46 -1.68
CA PHE A 73 5.97 3.50 -1.89
C PHE A 73 6.93 3.63 -0.73
N VAL A 74 6.92 2.64 0.17
CA VAL A 74 7.58 2.73 1.48
C VAL A 74 8.90 1.98 1.46
N GLU A 75 9.99 2.67 1.83
CA GLU A 75 11.35 2.13 1.96
C GLU A 75 11.81 1.37 0.70
N HIS A 76 11.38 1.81 -0.47
CA HIS A 76 11.65 1.17 -1.76
C HIS A 76 11.27 -0.33 -1.80
N ALA A 77 10.39 -0.76 -0.92
CA ALA A 77 10.11 -2.18 -0.74
C ALA A 77 8.63 -2.55 -0.64
N VAL A 78 7.79 -1.67 -0.12
CA VAL A 78 6.37 -1.98 0.13
C VAL A 78 5.49 -1.01 -0.64
N ILE A 79 4.60 -1.56 -1.46
CA ILE A 79 3.58 -0.78 -2.16
C ILE A 79 2.34 -0.71 -1.26
N VAL A 80 1.82 0.50 -1.06
CA VAL A 80 0.62 0.72 -0.25
C VAL A 80 -0.42 1.43 -1.10
N GLU A 81 -1.60 0.82 -1.21
CA GLU A 81 -2.76 1.39 -1.89
C GLU A 81 -3.83 1.74 -0.87
N VAL A 82 -4.26 2.99 -0.89
CA VAL A 82 -5.25 3.53 0.05
C VAL A 82 -6.61 3.58 -0.62
N LYS A 83 -7.61 2.99 0.01
CA LYS A 83 -8.98 2.94 -0.49
C LYS A 83 -9.95 3.45 0.57
N SER A 84 -11.10 3.95 0.09
CA SER A 84 -12.23 4.32 0.94
C SER A 84 -13.50 3.86 0.22
N LEU A 85 -13.76 2.54 0.27
CA LEU A 85 -14.79 1.86 -0.51
C LEU A 85 -15.73 1.12 0.43
N GLU A 86 -16.98 0.95 0.00
CA GLU A 86 -17.93 0.08 0.73
C GLU A 86 -17.41 -1.35 0.81
N ARG A 87 -16.75 -1.80 -0.26
CA ARG A 87 -16.25 -3.17 -0.35
C ARG A 87 -15.04 -3.27 -1.26
N ILE A 88 -14.02 -3.97 -0.81
CA ILE A 88 -12.88 -4.35 -1.64
C ILE A 88 -13.30 -5.49 -2.56
N GLY A 89 -13.16 -5.27 -3.87
CA GLY A 89 -13.44 -6.30 -4.87
C GLY A 89 -12.18 -7.01 -5.34
N ARG A 90 -12.37 -8.07 -6.12
CA ARG A 90 -11.25 -8.84 -6.71
C ARG A 90 -10.35 -7.98 -7.60
N VAL A 91 -10.92 -6.99 -8.27
CA VAL A 91 -10.18 -6.10 -9.17
C VAL A 91 -9.11 -5.32 -8.41
N HIS A 92 -9.37 -4.94 -7.16
CA HIS A 92 -8.41 -4.17 -6.38
C HIS A 92 -7.18 -5.00 -6.01
N GLY A 93 -7.38 -6.25 -5.61
CA GLY A 93 -6.26 -7.17 -5.36
C GLY A 93 -5.48 -7.51 -6.62
N ALA A 94 -6.18 -7.70 -7.74
CA ALA A 94 -5.54 -7.96 -9.03
C ALA A 94 -4.70 -6.77 -9.47
N GLN A 95 -5.18 -5.55 -9.28
CA GLN A 95 -4.43 -4.33 -9.59
C GLN A 95 -3.15 -4.25 -8.76
N LEU A 96 -3.24 -4.50 -7.46
CA LEU A 96 -2.06 -4.47 -6.61
C LEU A 96 -1.05 -5.55 -7.02
N ARG A 97 -1.49 -6.77 -7.35
CA ARG A 97 -0.60 -7.81 -7.86
C ARG A 97 0.11 -7.37 -9.15
N SER A 98 -0.60 -6.68 -10.04
CA SER A 98 0.00 -6.14 -11.26
C SER A 98 1.07 -5.10 -10.93
N TYR A 99 0.83 -4.23 -9.97
CA TYR A 99 1.81 -3.25 -9.53
C TYR A 99 3.06 -3.92 -8.94
N LEU A 100 2.88 -5.00 -8.19
CA LEU A 100 4.03 -5.76 -7.67
C LEU A 100 4.85 -6.35 -8.80
N ARG A 101 4.20 -6.91 -9.84
CA ARG A 101 4.92 -7.45 -11.00
C ARG A 101 5.68 -6.36 -11.75
N LEU A 102 5.05 -5.21 -11.98
CA LEU A 102 5.68 -4.12 -12.71
C LEU A 102 6.86 -3.51 -11.97
N SER A 103 6.76 -3.40 -10.66
CA SER A 103 7.79 -2.78 -9.81
C SER A 103 8.89 -3.75 -9.39
N GLY A 104 8.64 -5.05 -9.45
CA GLY A 104 9.53 -6.05 -8.87
C GLY A 104 9.44 -6.16 -7.35
N CYS A 105 8.52 -5.44 -6.73
CA CYS A 105 8.31 -5.52 -5.28
C CYS A 105 7.65 -6.84 -4.90
N LYS A 106 7.91 -7.29 -3.68
CA LYS A 106 7.50 -8.62 -3.21
C LYS A 106 6.29 -8.58 -2.30
N VAL A 107 5.91 -7.41 -1.81
CA VAL A 107 4.75 -7.27 -0.92
C VAL A 107 4.09 -5.92 -1.10
N GLY A 108 2.77 -5.93 -0.99
CA GLY A 108 1.95 -4.73 -0.98
C GLY A 108 0.82 -4.84 0.01
N LEU A 109 0.29 -3.70 0.40
CA LEU A 109 -0.83 -3.59 1.31
C LEU A 109 -1.95 -2.80 0.63
N LEU A 110 -3.14 -3.36 0.69
CA LEU A 110 -4.36 -2.70 0.27
C LEU A 110 -5.09 -2.32 1.57
N LEU A 111 -5.24 -1.02 1.81
CA LEU A 111 -5.81 -0.50 3.05
C LEU A 111 -7.12 0.20 2.74
N ASN A 112 -8.22 -0.41 3.16
CA ASN A 112 -9.55 0.20 3.03
C ASN A 112 -9.97 0.78 4.36
N PHE A 113 -9.98 2.10 4.45
CA PHE A 113 -10.30 2.81 5.68
C PHE A 113 -11.81 2.96 5.91
N ASN A 114 -12.64 2.69 4.90
CA ASN A 114 -14.08 2.86 5.02
C ASN A 114 -14.76 1.63 5.63
N VAL A 115 -14.25 1.20 6.78
CA VAL A 115 -14.74 0.04 7.52
C VAL A 115 -14.83 0.37 9.01
N THR A 116 -15.70 -0.35 9.74
CA THR A 116 -15.80 -0.19 11.18
C THR A 116 -14.63 -0.85 11.90
N TRP A 117 -14.29 -2.07 11.48
CA TRP A 117 -13.23 -2.89 12.12
C TRP A 117 -12.04 -3.01 11.18
N PHE A 118 -11.08 -2.09 11.31
CA PHE A 118 -10.00 -1.93 10.34
C PHE A 118 -9.12 -3.19 10.21
N THR A 119 -8.69 -3.75 11.33
CA THR A 119 -7.79 -4.92 11.31
C THR A 119 -8.44 -6.18 10.77
N ALA A 120 -9.76 -6.31 10.88
CA ALA A 120 -10.49 -7.48 10.39
C ALA A 120 -10.92 -7.34 8.92
N GLU A 121 -11.25 -6.12 8.49
CA GLU A 121 -11.92 -5.89 7.20
C GLU A 121 -11.17 -4.95 6.27
N GLY A 122 -10.26 -4.13 6.80
CA GLY A 122 -9.63 -3.05 6.05
C GLY A 122 -8.26 -3.38 5.49
N ILE A 123 -7.62 -4.46 5.91
CA ILE A 123 -6.24 -4.74 5.55
C ILE A 123 -6.15 -6.00 4.71
N LYS A 124 -5.59 -5.86 3.50
CA LYS A 124 -5.28 -7.01 2.65
C LYS A 124 -3.81 -6.95 2.27
N ARG A 125 -3.07 -8.02 2.58
CA ARG A 125 -1.67 -8.17 2.22
C ARG A 125 -1.56 -9.03 0.97
N VAL A 126 -0.82 -8.55 -0.01
CA VAL A 126 -0.60 -9.23 -1.29
C VAL A 126 0.89 -9.44 -1.48
N VAL A 127 1.29 -10.60 -1.96
CA VAL A 127 2.70 -10.94 -2.15
C VAL A 127 2.97 -11.37 -3.59
N ASN A 128 4.24 -11.22 -3.99
CA ASN A 128 4.75 -11.62 -5.30
C ASN A 128 6.18 -12.10 -5.11
N ASN A 129 6.42 -13.40 -5.30
CA ASN A 129 7.73 -14.01 -5.06
C ASN A 129 8.28 -13.69 -3.67
N PHE A 130 7.41 -13.74 -2.67
CA PHE A 130 7.81 -13.41 -1.30
C PHE A 130 8.85 -14.44 -0.80
N PRO A 131 9.91 -14.00 -0.10
CA PRO A 131 10.97 -14.90 0.38
C PRO A 131 10.43 -15.97 1.33
N LYS A 132 10.95 -17.15 1.18
CA LYS A 132 10.56 -18.31 2.02
C LYS A 132 11.19 -18.25 3.40
#